data_c6d4d991a7a9b356d530dee66f0fce8a
#
_entry.id   c6d4d991a7a9b356d530dee66f0fce8a
#
_cell.length_a   1.000
_cell.length_b   1.000
_cell.length_c   1.000
_cell.angle_alpha   90.00
_cell.angle_beta   90.00
_cell.angle_gamma   90.00
#
_symmetry.space_group_name_H-M   'P 1'
#
loop_
_entity.id
_entity.type
_entity.pdbx_description
1 polymer ?
#
loop_
_entity_poly.entity_id
_entity_poly.type
_entity_poly.pdbx_seq_one_letter_code
_entity_poly.pdbx_strand_id
1 'polypeptide(L)'
;MTVLDVILKRFEQPDEVRAFENGKFEVIHIGGMTIGRATYSPGWKWSEHVGPSLGKKHCDVEHVGLVISGRATAVIENGPVVEMKAGDIFYVPPGPPSHDSWVVGDEPYVSLHLLGAIDYSSHSTSAKK
;
A
#
# COMPACT_ATOMS: atom_id res chain seq x y z
N MET A 1 10.61 -4.75 29.57
CA MET A 1 11.34 -6.00 29.47
C MET A 1 11.53 -6.41 28.02
N THR A 2 12.70 -6.88 27.68
CA THR A 2 12.98 -7.33 26.33
C THR A 2 12.57 -8.77 26.14
N VAL A 3 11.83 -9.04 25.08
CA VAL A 3 11.47 -10.40 24.72
C VAL A 3 12.49 -10.88 23.69
N LEU A 4 13.23 -11.93 24.04
CA LEU A 4 14.24 -12.51 23.15
C LEU A 4 13.71 -13.84 22.61
N ASP A 5 12.65 -13.74 21.81
CA ASP A 5 11.98 -14.90 21.29
C ASP A 5 11.59 -14.68 19.85
N VAL A 6 11.29 -15.76 19.14
CA VAL A 6 10.78 -15.71 17.79
C VAL A 6 9.31 -15.33 17.87
N ILE A 7 8.91 -14.33 17.10
CA ILE A 7 7.53 -13.85 17.06
C ILE A 7 6.99 -14.14 15.67
N LEU A 8 5.82 -14.77 15.61
CA LEU A 8 5.14 -15.08 14.37
C LEU A 8 3.81 -14.34 14.32
N LYS A 9 3.51 -13.75 13.16
CA LYS A 9 2.22 -13.12 12.90
C LYS A 9 1.75 -13.53 11.51
N ARG A 10 0.48 -13.28 11.22
CA ARG A 10 -0.11 -13.64 9.93
C ARG A 10 -1.02 -12.49 9.50
N PHE A 11 -1.04 -12.22 8.20
CA PHE A 11 -1.95 -11.18 7.67
C PHE A 11 -3.42 -11.58 7.80
N GLU A 12 -3.71 -12.86 7.98
CA GLU A 12 -5.08 -13.33 8.25
C GLU A 12 -5.58 -12.93 9.63
N GLN A 13 -4.67 -12.46 10.49
CA GLN A 13 -4.99 -11.93 11.82
C GLN A 13 -4.26 -10.61 11.99
N PRO A 14 -4.63 -9.60 11.21
CA PRO A 14 -3.87 -8.35 11.20
C PRO A 14 -4.07 -7.54 12.47
N ASP A 15 -3.11 -6.67 12.75
CA ASP A 15 -3.25 -5.73 13.86
C ASP A 15 -4.23 -4.61 13.50
N GLU A 16 -4.36 -4.30 12.22
CA GLU A 16 -5.24 -3.24 11.76
C GLU A 16 -5.69 -3.56 10.33
N VAL A 17 -6.91 -3.20 9.98
CA VAL A 17 -7.41 -3.30 8.60
C VAL A 17 -7.93 -1.94 8.20
N ARG A 18 -7.49 -1.46 7.04
CA ARG A 18 -7.99 -0.24 6.41
C ARG A 18 -8.72 -0.67 5.14
N ALA A 19 -10.05 -0.64 5.20
CA ALA A 19 -10.88 -1.06 4.07
C ALA A 19 -11.37 0.15 3.31
N PHE A 20 -11.45 0.01 1.98
CA PHE A 20 -11.96 1.05 1.11
C PHE A 20 -12.59 0.39 -0.12
N GLU A 21 -13.19 1.18 -0.97
CA GLU A 21 -13.85 0.64 -2.15
C GLU A 21 -12.85 -0.09 -3.03
N ASN A 22 -13.16 -1.32 -3.42
CA ASN A 22 -12.36 -2.18 -4.29
C ASN A 22 -11.03 -2.62 -3.69
N GLY A 23 -10.86 -2.53 -2.36
CA GLY A 23 -9.62 -3.01 -1.79
C GLY A 23 -9.53 -2.91 -0.28
N LYS A 24 -8.42 -3.40 0.23
CA LYS A 24 -8.10 -3.31 1.66
C LYS A 24 -6.61 -3.31 1.86
N PHE A 25 -6.19 -2.81 3.01
CA PHE A 25 -4.80 -2.78 3.41
C PHE A 25 -4.71 -3.31 4.83
N GLU A 26 -4.07 -4.45 4.99
CA GLU A 26 -3.92 -5.11 6.29
C GLU A 26 -2.55 -4.75 6.85
N VAL A 27 -2.50 -4.40 8.13
CA VAL A 27 -1.28 -3.89 8.77
C VAL A 27 -0.87 -4.81 9.90
N ILE A 28 0.42 -5.11 9.94
CA ILE A 28 1.06 -5.92 10.98
C ILE A 28 2.19 -5.08 11.60
N HIS A 29 2.27 -5.08 12.91
CA HIS A 29 3.39 -4.48 13.65
C HIS A 29 4.23 -5.62 14.22
N ILE A 30 5.49 -5.70 13.80
CA ILE A 30 6.37 -6.79 14.21
C ILE A 30 7.81 -6.32 14.18
N GLY A 31 8.56 -6.62 15.23
CA GLY A 31 9.99 -6.31 15.28
C GLY A 31 10.32 -4.84 15.10
N GLY A 32 9.45 -3.96 15.55
CA GLY A 32 9.67 -2.53 15.37
C GLY A 32 9.32 -2.01 13.99
N MET A 33 8.79 -2.89 13.10
CA MET A 33 8.40 -2.50 11.75
C MET A 33 6.89 -2.50 11.61
N THR A 34 6.40 -1.70 10.68
CA THR A 34 5.01 -1.74 10.24
C THR A 34 5.02 -2.25 8.80
N ILE A 35 4.36 -3.37 8.57
CA ILE A 35 4.33 -4.04 7.28
C ILE A 35 2.87 -4.12 6.83
N GLY A 36 2.60 -3.84 5.57
CA GLY A 36 1.26 -3.88 5.03
C GLY A 36 1.11 -4.89 3.92
N ARG A 37 -0.11 -5.44 3.79
CA ARG A 37 -0.48 -6.24 2.63
C ARG A 37 -1.65 -5.56 1.95
N ALA A 38 -1.42 -5.08 0.73
CA ALA A 38 -2.45 -4.47 -0.09
C ALA A 38 -3.13 -5.55 -0.91
N THR A 39 -4.46 -5.52 -0.99
CA THR A 39 -5.23 -6.40 -1.87
C THR A 39 -6.23 -5.52 -2.58
N TYR A 40 -6.08 -5.40 -3.90
CA TYR A 40 -6.94 -4.52 -4.71
C TYR A 40 -7.65 -5.34 -5.77
N SER A 41 -8.94 -5.11 -5.90
CA SER A 41 -9.75 -5.79 -6.91
C SER A 41 -9.54 -5.15 -8.28
N PRO A 42 -9.85 -5.89 -9.37
CA PRO A 42 -9.87 -5.28 -10.69
C PRO A 42 -10.71 -4.01 -10.70
N GLY A 43 -10.22 -2.99 -11.36
CA GLY A 43 -10.90 -1.69 -11.41
C GLY A 43 -10.47 -0.71 -10.35
N TRP A 44 -9.70 -1.15 -9.36
CA TRP A 44 -9.23 -0.24 -8.31
C TRP A 44 -8.27 0.79 -8.89
N LYS A 45 -8.43 2.03 -8.43
CA LYS A 45 -7.54 3.14 -8.78
C LYS A 45 -7.42 4.05 -7.57
N TRP A 46 -6.20 4.36 -7.17
CA TRP A 46 -5.98 5.11 -5.93
C TRP A 46 -6.72 6.44 -5.93
N SER A 47 -6.64 7.18 -7.04
CA SER A 47 -7.26 8.51 -7.12
C SER A 47 -8.77 8.47 -7.07
N GLU A 48 -9.39 7.31 -7.33
CA GLU A 48 -10.84 7.16 -7.30
C GLU A 48 -11.34 6.50 -6.02
N HIS A 49 -10.57 5.56 -5.46
CA HIS A 49 -11.06 4.69 -4.40
C HIS A 49 -10.41 4.92 -3.04
N VAL A 50 -9.29 5.64 -2.98
CA VAL A 50 -8.62 5.96 -1.72
C VAL A 50 -8.55 7.46 -1.51
N GLY A 51 -8.07 8.18 -2.51
CA GLY A 51 -7.81 9.61 -2.40
C GLY A 51 -8.99 10.45 -1.92
N PRO A 52 -10.20 10.25 -2.46
CA PRO A 52 -11.32 11.10 -2.07
C PRO A 52 -11.61 11.08 -0.58
N SER A 53 -11.48 9.93 0.08
CA SER A 53 -11.73 9.85 1.51
C SER A 53 -10.64 10.55 2.32
N LEU A 54 -9.48 10.79 1.72
CA LEU A 54 -8.38 11.51 2.35
C LEU A 54 -8.31 12.97 1.90
N GLY A 55 -9.18 13.38 0.98
CA GLY A 55 -9.15 14.72 0.43
C GLY A 55 -7.96 14.96 -0.50
N LYS A 56 -7.45 13.90 -1.12
CA LYS A 56 -6.27 13.99 -1.99
C LYS A 56 -6.57 13.47 -3.38
N LYS A 57 -5.96 14.08 -4.39
CA LYS A 57 -6.09 13.62 -5.77
C LYS A 57 -5.15 12.47 -6.07
N HIS A 58 -3.95 12.50 -5.49
CA HIS A 58 -2.91 11.49 -5.72
C HIS A 58 -2.20 11.18 -4.42
N CYS A 59 -1.53 10.03 -4.39
CA CYS A 59 -0.80 9.58 -3.22
C CYS A 59 0.57 10.25 -3.15
N ASP A 60 0.97 10.67 -1.96
CA ASP A 60 2.28 11.29 -1.75
C ASP A 60 3.14 10.51 -0.76
N VAL A 61 2.75 9.30 -0.42
CA VAL A 61 3.46 8.45 0.53
C VAL A 61 4.58 7.70 -0.17
N GLU A 62 5.75 7.68 0.45
CA GLU A 62 6.88 6.88 -0.04
C GLU A 62 6.60 5.39 0.17
N HIS A 63 6.86 4.58 -0.84
CA HIS A 63 6.62 3.13 -0.75
C HIS A 63 7.85 2.33 -1.16
N VAL A 64 8.13 1.26 -0.42
CA VAL A 64 8.98 0.16 -0.86
C VAL A 64 8.18 -1.10 -0.66
N GLY A 65 8.08 -1.93 -1.69
CA GLY A 65 7.29 -3.14 -1.57
C GLY A 65 7.63 -4.20 -2.59
N LEU A 66 6.89 -5.30 -2.49
CA LEU A 66 7.07 -6.48 -3.34
C LEU A 66 5.71 -6.92 -3.86
N VAL A 67 5.59 -7.06 -5.17
CA VAL A 67 4.36 -7.56 -5.77
C VAL A 67 4.30 -9.07 -5.61
N ILE A 68 3.23 -9.58 -5.02
CA ILE A 68 3.03 -11.00 -4.79
C ILE A 68 2.25 -11.63 -5.94
N SER A 69 1.16 -10.97 -6.39
CA SER A 69 0.33 -11.52 -7.47
C SER A 69 -0.41 -10.38 -8.15
N GLY A 70 -0.84 -10.65 -9.38
CA GLY A 70 -1.55 -9.66 -10.17
C GLY A 70 -0.63 -8.62 -10.78
N ARG A 71 -1.24 -7.59 -11.38
CA ARG A 71 -0.49 -6.50 -12.01
C ARG A 71 -1.14 -5.16 -11.68
N ALA A 72 -0.30 -4.16 -11.49
CA ALA A 72 -0.78 -2.79 -11.27
C ALA A 72 0.21 -1.83 -11.90
N THR A 73 -0.19 -0.58 -12.00
CA THR A 73 0.69 0.46 -12.50
C THR A 73 1.05 1.42 -11.38
N ALA A 74 2.09 2.19 -11.60
CA ALA A 74 2.37 3.38 -10.81
C ALA A 74 2.83 4.45 -11.77
N VAL A 75 2.38 5.68 -11.54
CA VAL A 75 2.77 6.81 -12.37
C VAL A 75 2.96 8.02 -11.48
N ILE A 76 4.15 8.63 -11.58
CA ILE A 76 4.43 9.91 -10.93
C ILE A 76 3.92 10.99 -11.87
N GLU A 77 3.35 12.03 -11.29
CA GLU A 77 2.76 13.12 -12.08
C GLU A 77 3.73 13.58 -13.18
N ASN A 78 3.22 13.59 -14.43
CA ASN A 78 3.98 13.93 -15.62
C ASN A 78 5.09 12.94 -15.97
N GLY A 79 5.12 11.78 -15.33
CA GLY A 79 6.11 10.75 -15.62
C GLY A 79 5.53 9.62 -16.46
N PRO A 80 6.35 8.63 -16.80
CA PRO A 80 5.87 7.47 -17.53
C PRO A 80 5.06 6.55 -16.65
N VAL A 81 4.14 5.80 -17.27
CA VAL A 81 3.40 4.76 -16.57
C VAL A 81 4.29 3.53 -16.48
N VAL A 82 4.47 3.02 -15.27
CA VAL A 82 5.29 1.82 -15.02
C VAL A 82 4.37 0.70 -14.58
N GLU A 83 4.43 -0.44 -15.25
CA GLU A 83 3.66 -1.61 -14.86
C GLU A 83 4.48 -2.47 -13.90
N MET A 84 3.85 -2.90 -12.81
CA MET A 84 4.45 -3.76 -11.80
C MET A 84 3.72 -5.10 -11.82
N LYS A 85 4.47 -6.19 -11.76
CA LYS A 85 3.91 -7.54 -11.79
C LYS A 85 4.57 -8.43 -10.75
N ALA A 86 4.01 -9.60 -10.54
CA ALA A 86 4.48 -10.53 -9.52
C ALA A 86 5.99 -10.73 -9.59
N GLY A 87 6.63 -10.58 -8.45
CA GLY A 87 8.07 -10.70 -8.31
C GLY A 87 8.83 -9.38 -8.34
N ASP A 88 8.18 -8.29 -8.78
CA ASP A 88 8.87 -7.00 -8.82
C ASP A 88 8.96 -6.40 -7.43
N ILE A 89 10.13 -5.84 -7.12
CA ILE A 89 10.32 -5.00 -5.94
C ILE A 89 10.27 -3.56 -6.44
N PHE A 90 9.42 -2.76 -5.83
CA PHE A 90 9.22 -1.40 -6.31
C PHE A 90 9.60 -0.37 -5.26
N TYR A 91 10.01 0.78 -5.75
CA TYR A 91 10.23 1.97 -4.93
C TYR A 91 9.45 3.12 -5.56
N VAL A 92 8.63 3.78 -4.78
CA VAL A 92 7.92 4.98 -5.21
C VAL A 92 8.32 6.11 -4.26
N PRO A 93 8.91 7.19 -4.79
CA PRO A 93 9.36 8.28 -3.93
C PRO A 93 8.19 9.05 -3.33
N PRO A 94 8.43 9.77 -2.23
CA PRO A 94 7.37 10.60 -1.64
C PRO A 94 7.10 11.82 -2.52
N GLY A 95 5.87 12.33 -2.45
CA GLY A 95 5.53 13.58 -3.14
C GLY A 95 6.09 14.81 -2.43
N PRO A 96 6.08 15.99 -3.09
CA PRO A 96 5.75 16.20 -4.48
C PRO A 96 6.89 15.83 -5.42
N PRO A 97 6.63 15.40 -6.67
CA PRO A 97 5.31 15.20 -7.22
C PRO A 97 4.67 13.91 -6.72
N SER A 98 3.35 13.91 -6.66
CA SER A 98 2.60 12.77 -6.17
C SER A 98 2.41 11.72 -7.28
N HIS A 99 1.86 10.58 -6.91
CA HIS A 99 1.69 9.47 -7.84
C HIS A 99 0.27 8.89 -7.77
N ASP A 100 -0.09 8.15 -8.81
CA ASP A 100 -1.33 7.39 -8.87
C ASP A 100 -0.99 5.94 -9.19
N SER A 101 -1.96 5.05 -9.00
CA SER A 101 -1.76 3.62 -9.21
C SER A 101 -3.13 3.00 -9.50
N TRP A 102 -3.15 1.99 -10.38
CA TRP A 102 -4.40 1.26 -10.67
C TRP A 102 -4.08 -0.18 -11.04
N VAL A 103 -5.07 -1.06 -10.82
CA VAL A 103 -4.95 -2.48 -11.15
C VAL A 103 -5.13 -2.67 -12.65
N VAL A 104 -4.30 -3.54 -13.23
CA VAL A 104 -4.35 -3.89 -14.64
C VAL A 104 -4.89 -5.30 -14.77
N GLY A 105 -5.81 -5.52 -15.70
CA GLY A 105 -6.34 -6.84 -15.94
C GLY A 105 -7.53 -7.18 -15.04
N ASP A 106 -7.87 -8.45 -15.00
CA ASP A 106 -9.07 -8.92 -14.31
C ASP A 106 -8.76 -9.85 -13.13
N GLU A 107 -7.51 -9.81 -12.63
CA GLU A 107 -7.12 -10.54 -11.42
C GLU A 107 -6.85 -9.56 -10.29
N PRO A 108 -7.09 -9.96 -9.04
CA PRO A 108 -6.72 -9.12 -7.91
C PRO A 108 -5.21 -8.90 -7.86
N TYR A 109 -4.82 -7.74 -7.35
CA TYR A 109 -3.42 -7.38 -7.17
C TYR A 109 -3.09 -7.45 -5.67
N VAL A 110 -2.01 -8.13 -5.33
CA VAL A 110 -1.55 -8.25 -3.94
C VAL A 110 -0.10 -7.83 -3.88
N SER A 111 0.22 -6.94 -2.93
CA SER A 111 1.60 -6.53 -2.70
C SER A 111 1.87 -6.38 -1.21
N LEU A 112 3.14 -6.54 -0.84
CA LEU A 112 3.61 -6.28 0.52
C LEU A 112 4.29 -4.92 0.54
N HIS A 113 4.04 -4.14 1.58
CA HIS A 113 4.64 -2.83 1.77
C HIS A 113 5.54 -2.87 2.99
N LEU A 114 6.83 -2.66 2.76
CA LEU A 114 7.85 -2.68 3.80
C LEU A 114 8.18 -1.28 4.28
N LEU A 115 7.86 -0.27 3.49
CA LEU A 115 8.00 1.13 3.86
C LEU A 115 6.74 1.86 3.40
N GLY A 116 6.23 2.76 4.19
CA GLY A 116 5.04 3.54 3.86
C GLY A 116 3.75 2.97 4.43
N ALA A 117 3.80 1.78 5.05
CA ALA A 117 2.58 1.14 5.55
C ALA A 117 1.92 1.93 6.67
N ILE A 118 2.68 2.67 7.46
CA ILE A 118 2.12 3.44 8.56
C ILE A 118 1.12 4.47 8.06
N ASP A 119 1.49 5.18 6.99
CA ASP A 119 0.72 6.34 6.51
C ASP A 119 -0.23 6.01 5.36
N TYR A 120 -0.06 4.85 4.74
CA TYR A 120 -0.82 4.53 3.54
C TYR A 120 -2.30 4.34 3.86
N SER A 121 -3.14 5.00 3.08
CA SER A 121 -4.60 4.98 3.20
C SER A 121 -5.11 5.33 4.61
N SER A 122 -4.29 6.01 5.41
CA SER A 122 -4.69 6.44 6.74
C SER A 122 -5.37 7.79 6.69
N HIS A 123 -6.48 7.88 7.39
CA HIS A 123 -7.12 9.14 7.54
C HIS A 123 -6.46 10.06 8.55
N SER A 124 -5.71 9.55 9.38
CA SER A 124 -5.21 10.32 10.39
C SER A 124 -4.01 10.91 10.14
N THR A 125 -3.89 11.73 10.35
CA THR A 125 -2.89 11.98 10.61
C THR A 125 -2.64 11.85 12.00
N SER A 126 -3.29 11.31 12.53
CA SER A 126 -3.28 10.94 13.50
C SER A 126 -2.40 10.51 14.14
N ALA A 127 -2.43 10.49 13.79
CA ALA A 127 -1.88 10.12 14.07
C ALA A 127 -0.75 10.54 14.22
N LYS A 128 -0.46 10.75 14.16
CA LYS A 128 0.36 10.87 14.23
C LYS A 128 0.95 11.48 14.89
N LYS A 129 0.92 11.46 15.20
CA LYS A 129 1.22 11.68 15.94
C LYS A 129 1.66 11.46 16.36
#